data_c081e16475aedc0ae13da1bfd5fee11d
#
_entry.id   c081e16475aedc0ae13da1bfd5fee11d
#
_cell.length_a   1.000
_cell.length_b   1.000
_cell.length_c   1.000
_cell.angle_alpha   90.00
_cell.angle_beta   90.00
_cell.angle_gamma   90.00
#
_symmetry.space_group_name_H-M   'P 1'
#
loop_
_entity.id
_entity.type
_entity.pdbx_description
1 polymer ?
#
loop_
_entity_poly.entity_id
_entity_poly.type
_entity_poly.pdbx_seq_one_letter_code
_entity_poly.pdbx_strand_id
1 'polypeptide(L)'
;YPPFNTGAGYAMGMEAGAEMTTFEMRFIALRCKDTIAPTGTIAQGVGAKQINAHGEVYETKYGLTTSQRVYGTVEENVQGRGPCYLRTEGISAEQDESLLKAYLNMAPGQTLKWVESGKNPSEQNVEIEGTEPYIVGGHTASGYWVDTERETTIHGLYAAGDVAGGCPQKYVTGALVEGEIAAHSIVQKLNEEPAPDPTASDEE
;
A
#
# COMPACT_ATOMS: atom_id res chain seq x y z
N TYR A 1 -0.24 9.95 -5.57
CA TYR A 1 0.81 9.19 -6.29
C TYR A 1 1.42 10.05 -7.39
N PRO A 2 2.71 9.86 -7.70
CA PRO A 2 3.33 10.57 -8.80
C PRO A 2 2.61 10.27 -10.12
N PRO A 3 2.27 11.29 -10.92
CA PRO A 3 1.54 11.08 -12.18
C PRO A 3 2.35 10.33 -13.26
N PHE A 4 3.65 10.18 -13.04
CA PHE A 4 4.54 9.46 -13.94
C PHE A 4 4.60 7.96 -13.68
N ASN A 5 4.02 7.48 -12.58
CA ASN A 5 3.98 6.06 -12.24
C ASN A 5 2.79 5.40 -12.95
N THR A 6 2.98 5.08 -14.22
CA THR A 6 1.93 4.63 -15.15
C THR A 6 1.92 3.12 -15.39
N GLY A 7 2.73 2.35 -14.65
CA GLY A 7 2.82 0.90 -14.81
C GLY A 7 3.78 0.44 -15.93
N ALA A 8 4.69 1.29 -16.37
CA ALA A 8 5.66 0.96 -17.42
C ALA A 8 6.47 -0.30 -17.09
N GLY A 9 6.82 -0.52 -15.81
CA GLY A 9 7.53 -1.72 -15.38
C GLY A 9 6.74 -3.02 -15.63
N TYR A 10 5.41 -2.99 -15.52
CA TYR A 10 4.59 -4.14 -15.89
C TYR A 10 4.49 -4.30 -17.41
N ALA A 11 4.29 -3.20 -18.14
CA ALA A 11 4.15 -3.23 -19.59
C ALA A 11 5.38 -3.82 -20.26
N MET A 12 6.57 -3.38 -19.89
CA MET A 12 7.84 -3.90 -20.46
C MET A 12 7.98 -5.42 -20.29
N GLY A 13 7.65 -5.95 -19.13
CA GLY A 13 7.74 -7.39 -18.91
C GLY A 13 6.67 -8.18 -19.66
N MET A 14 5.45 -7.65 -19.74
CA MET A 14 4.38 -8.28 -20.55
C MET A 14 4.73 -8.29 -22.03
N GLU A 15 5.29 -7.22 -22.56
CA GLU A 15 5.75 -7.13 -23.93
C GLU A 15 6.90 -8.11 -24.20
N ALA A 16 7.77 -8.34 -23.21
CA ALA A 16 8.83 -9.35 -23.29
C ALA A 16 8.32 -10.79 -23.11
N GLY A 17 7.05 -11.00 -22.75
CA GLY A 17 6.44 -12.32 -22.57
C GLY A 17 6.49 -12.86 -21.14
N ALA A 18 6.84 -12.07 -20.15
CA ALA A 18 6.81 -12.49 -18.75
C ALA A 18 5.38 -12.74 -18.26
N GLU A 19 5.19 -13.80 -17.51
CA GLU A 19 3.91 -14.07 -16.85
C GLU A 19 3.68 -13.15 -15.68
N MET A 20 2.41 -12.80 -15.47
CA MET A 20 1.96 -11.96 -14.37
C MET A 20 0.98 -12.72 -13.48
N THR A 21 0.86 -12.30 -12.24
CA THR A 21 -0.04 -12.93 -11.26
C THR A 21 -0.85 -11.93 -10.46
N THR A 22 -2.02 -12.34 -10.00
CA THR A 22 -2.90 -11.65 -9.03
C THR A 22 -3.36 -10.24 -9.43
N PHE A 23 -3.43 -9.93 -10.73
CA PHE A 23 -3.95 -8.63 -11.22
C PHE A 23 -5.44 -8.42 -10.98
N GLU A 24 -6.19 -9.49 -10.70
CA GLU A 24 -7.59 -9.44 -10.28
C GLU A 24 -7.76 -8.84 -8.88
N MET A 25 -6.69 -8.75 -8.11
CA MET A 25 -6.70 -8.21 -6.74
C MET A 25 -6.24 -6.76 -6.73
N ARG A 26 -7.01 -5.91 -6.07
CA ARG A 26 -6.67 -4.50 -5.87
C ARG A 26 -6.52 -4.20 -4.39
N PHE A 27 -5.57 -3.33 -4.08
CA PHE A 27 -5.46 -2.74 -2.76
C PHE A 27 -6.01 -1.32 -2.76
N ILE A 28 -7.04 -1.10 -1.96
CA ILE A 28 -7.52 0.24 -1.65
C ILE A 28 -7.45 0.41 -0.14
N ALA A 29 -6.53 1.24 0.30
CA ALA A 29 -6.36 1.52 1.72
C ALA A 29 -7.57 2.27 2.27
N LEU A 30 -7.88 2.02 3.54
CA LEU A 30 -8.69 2.96 4.30
C LEU A 30 -7.94 4.29 4.36
N ARG A 31 -8.60 5.36 3.95
CA ARG A 31 -7.99 6.69 3.81
C ARG A 31 -8.82 7.77 4.48
N CYS A 32 -8.17 8.87 4.79
CA CYS A 32 -8.87 10.09 5.12
C CYS A 32 -9.67 10.55 3.89
N LYS A 33 -10.94 10.82 4.08
CA LYS A 33 -11.88 11.11 2.98
C LYS A 33 -11.36 12.20 2.05
N ASP A 34 -11.58 12.01 0.75
CA ASP A 34 -11.15 12.89 -0.35
C ASP A 34 -9.63 13.15 -0.40
N THR A 35 -8.85 12.27 0.19
CA THR A 35 -7.39 12.31 0.12
C THR A 35 -6.83 10.92 -0.16
N ILE A 36 -5.52 10.84 -0.39
CA ILE A 36 -4.79 9.57 -0.40
C ILE A 36 -4.13 9.27 0.96
N ALA A 37 -4.42 10.08 1.98
CA ALA A 37 -3.79 9.98 3.28
C ALA A 37 -4.16 8.68 3.99
N PRO A 38 -3.21 7.81 4.32
CA PRO A 38 -3.48 6.55 5.00
C PRO A 38 -3.88 6.81 6.45
N THR A 39 -4.81 6.01 6.95
CA THR A 39 -5.35 6.16 8.30
C THR A 39 -4.48 5.53 9.39
N GLY A 40 -3.55 4.66 9.02
CA GLY A 40 -2.72 3.91 9.98
C GLY A 40 -1.93 4.80 10.94
N THR A 41 -1.38 5.91 10.45
CA THR A 41 -0.63 6.86 11.27
C THR A 41 -1.49 7.52 12.34
N ILE A 42 -2.75 7.88 12.03
CA ILE A 42 -3.68 8.42 13.02
C ILE A 42 -4.10 7.32 14.01
N ALA A 43 -4.48 6.15 13.50
CA ALA A 43 -4.96 5.06 14.33
C ALA A 43 -3.88 4.55 15.31
N GLN A 44 -2.63 4.45 14.86
CA GLN A 44 -1.52 3.92 15.67
C GLN A 44 -0.74 5.02 16.40
N GLY A 45 -0.48 6.15 15.73
CA GLY A 45 0.34 7.24 16.28
C GLY A 45 -0.31 7.96 17.47
N VAL A 46 -1.62 8.16 17.42
CA VAL A 46 -2.37 8.82 18.51
C VAL A 46 -3.43 7.91 19.14
N GLY A 47 -3.47 6.64 18.76
CA GLY A 47 -4.42 5.67 19.31
C GLY A 47 -5.89 5.94 18.95
N ALA A 48 -6.15 6.65 17.86
CA ALA A 48 -7.50 6.99 17.43
C ALA A 48 -8.30 5.73 17.05
N LYS A 49 -9.51 5.64 17.59
CA LYS A 49 -10.44 4.53 17.33
C LYS A 49 -11.37 4.85 16.17
N GLN A 50 -11.71 3.82 15.39
CA GLN A 50 -12.73 3.94 14.36
C GLN A 50 -14.12 4.02 15.00
N ILE A 51 -14.84 5.07 14.66
CA ILE A 51 -16.21 5.31 15.13
C ILE A 51 -17.15 5.55 13.96
N ASN A 52 -18.42 5.18 14.13
CA ASN A 52 -19.48 5.49 13.18
C ASN A 52 -20.11 6.87 13.46
N ALA A 53 -21.13 7.25 12.70
CA ALA A 53 -21.83 8.53 12.85
C ALA A 53 -22.52 8.71 14.22
N HIS A 54 -22.78 7.62 14.93
CA HIS A 54 -23.36 7.64 16.29
C HIS A 54 -22.30 7.73 17.38
N GLY A 55 -21.00 7.80 17.02
CA GLY A 55 -19.89 7.82 17.96
C GLY A 55 -19.53 6.45 18.56
N GLU A 56 -20.11 5.38 18.06
CA GLU A 56 -19.85 4.02 18.52
C GLU A 56 -18.54 3.49 17.93
N VAL A 57 -17.69 2.90 18.78
CA VAL A 57 -16.47 2.23 18.33
C VAL A 57 -16.86 0.89 17.71
N TYR A 58 -16.57 0.70 16.43
CA TYR A 58 -16.92 -0.51 15.70
C TYR A 58 -15.73 -1.40 15.31
N GLU A 59 -14.52 -0.92 15.45
CA GLU A 59 -13.32 -1.66 14.97
C GLU A 59 -13.17 -3.04 15.59
N THR A 60 -13.57 -3.22 16.86
CA THR A 60 -13.51 -4.51 17.55
C THR A 60 -14.54 -5.52 17.05
N LYS A 61 -15.64 -5.05 16.49
CA LYS A 61 -16.70 -5.88 15.90
C LYS A 61 -16.23 -6.61 14.64
N TYR A 62 -15.41 -5.96 13.84
CA TYR A 62 -14.93 -6.49 12.56
C TYR A 62 -13.50 -7.00 12.62
N GLY A 63 -12.71 -6.54 13.58
CA GLY A 63 -11.30 -6.86 13.78
C GLY A 63 -10.37 -5.69 13.48
N LEU A 64 -9.08 -5.89 13.74
CA LEU A 64 -8.07 -4.82 13.77
C LEU A 64 -7.03 -4.90 12.63
N THR A 65 -7.08 -5.93 11.79
CA THR A 65 -6.21 -5.99 10.62
C THR A 65 -6.59 -4.91 9.61
N THR A 66 -5.69 -4.58 8.71
CA THR A 66 -5.93 -3.56 7.67
C THR A 66 -7.19 -3.88 6.87
N SER A 67 -7.37 -5.11 6.41
CA SER A 67 -8.56 -5.55 5.67
C SER A 67 -9.84 -5.43 6.49
N GLN A 68 -9.79 -5.84 7.75
CA GLN A 68 -10.96 -5.80 8.64
C GLN A 68 -11.37 -4.37 8.95
N ARG A 69 -10.42 -3.46 9.08
CA ARG A 69 -10.70 -2.03 9.28
C ARG A 69 -11.39 -1.40 8.07
N VAL A 70 -10.93 -1.74 6.86
CA VAL A 70 -11.58 -1.31 5.62
C VAL A 70 -12.98 -1.90 5.52
N TYR A 71 -13.09 -3.22 5.67
CA TYR A 71 -14.37 -3.94 5.61
C TYR A 71 -15.38 -3.37 6.61
N GLY A 72 -14.97 -3.16 7.87
CA GLY A 72 -15.84 -2.59 8.89
C GLY A 72 -16.34 -1.20 8.54
N THR A 73 -15.51 -0.35 7.94
CA THR A 73 -15.92 0.99 7.49
C THR A 73 -16.94 0.91 6.36
N VAL A 74 -16.74 0.02 5.39
CA VAL A 74 -17.69 -0.20 4.29
C VAL A 74 -19.01 -0.71 4.83
N GLU A 75 -18.99 -1.70 5.73
CA GLU A 75 -20.20 -2.28 6.35
C GLU A 75 -20.99 -1.25 7.16
N GLU A 76 -20.31 -0.42 7.97
CA GLU A 76 -21.01 0.64 8.72
C GLU A 76 -21.71 1.63 7.78
N ASN A 77 -21.06 1.99 6.65
CA ASN A 77 -21.67 2.86 5.64
C ASN A 77 -22.86 2.18 4.94
N VAL A 78 -22.73 0.93 4.50
CA VAL A 78 -23.81 0.16 3.83
C VAL A 78 -25.02 -0.02 4.75
N GLN A 79 -24.79 -0.20 6.04
CA GLN A 79 -25.84 -0.36 7.03
C GLN A 79 -26.46 1.00 7.50
N GLY A 80 -26.06 2.11 6.88
CA GLY A 80 -26.61 3.45 7.18
C GLY A 80 -26.10 4.05 8.50
N ARG A 81 -25.00 3.53 9.07
CA ARG A 81 -24.38 4.07 10.27
C ARG A 81 -23.16 4.96 10.00
N GLY A 82 -22.85 5.18 8.72
CA GLY A 82 -21.85 6.16 8.30
C GLY A 82 -22.39 7.61 8.33
N PRO A 83 -21.51 8.62 8.13
CA PRO A 83 -20.10 8.47 7.82
C PRO A 83 -19.27 7.97 9.01
N CYS A 84 -18.09 7.38 8.70
CA CYS A 84 -17.19 6.86 9.71
C CYS A 84 -16.01 7.80 9.94
N TYR A 85 -15.45 7.75 11.13
CA TYR A 85 -14.35 8.63 11.52
C TYR A 85 -13.28 7.89 12.31
N LEU A 86 -12.08 8.47 12.33
CA LEU A 86 -11.10 8.24 13.40
C LEU A 86 -11.32 9.29 14.48
N ARG A 87 -11.49 8.84 15.72
CA ARG A 87 -11.71 9.72 16.86
C ARG A 87 -10.41 10.41 17.24
N THR A 88 -10.16 11.58 16.67
CA THR A 88 -9.01 12.44 17.00
C THR A 88 -9.39 13.58 17.93
N GLU A 89 -10.66 13.89 18.06
CA GLU A 89 -11.15 14.91 18.96
C GLU A 89 -10.70 14.64 20.41
N GLY A 90 -10.07 15.63 21.01
CA GLY A 90 -9.54 15.56 22.37
C GLY A 90 -8.13 15.00 22.52
N ILE A 91 -7.42 14.73 21.43
CA ILE A 91 -5.97 14.40 21.52
C ILE A 91 -5.18 15.60 22.00
N SER A 92 -3.95 15.37 22.49
CA SER A 92 -3.12 16.46 23.03
C SER A 92 -2.56 17.38 21.94
N ALA A 93 -2.17 18.60 22.33
CA ALA A 93 -1.51 19.54 21.40
C ALA A 93 -0.21 18.97 20.81
N GLU A 94 0.52 18.16 21.56
CA GLU A 94 1.71 17.47 21.07
C GLU A 94 1.35 16.44 19.99
N GLN A 95 0.26 15.70 20.19
CA GLN A 95 -0.26 14.77 19.20
C GLN A 95 -0.76 15.50 17.93
N ASP A 96 -1.41 16.64 18.09
CA ASP A 96 -1.80 17.50 16.96
C ASP A 96 -0.58 17.89 16.11
N GLU A 97 0.45 18.42 16.74
CA GLU A 97 1.67 18.82 16.05
C GLU A 97 2.35 17.63 15.35
N SER A 98 2.39 16.49 16.02
CA SER A 98 2.94 15.25 15.48
C SER A 98 2.18 14.79 14.22
N LEU A 99 0.86 14.81 14.25
CA LEU A 99 0.03 14.45 13.09
C LEU A 99 0.22 15.42 11.93
N LEU A 100 0.19 16.73 12.20
CA LEU A 100 0.39 17.75 11.16
C LEU A 100 1.74 17.57 10.46
N LYS A 101 2.81 17.34 11.22
CA LYS A 101 4.16 17.07 10.67
C LYS A 101 4.21 15.76 9.87
N ALA A 102 3.63 14.69 10.39
CA ALA A 102 3.63 13.41 9.73
C ALA A 102 2.92 13.46 8.38
N TYR A 103 1.73 14.07 8.34
CA TYR A 103 0.96 14.18 7.10
C TYR A 103 1.51 15.21 6.12
N LEU A 104 2.17 16.26 6.58
CA LEU A 104 2.86 17.20 5.70
C LEU A 104 3.89 16.50 4.81
N ASN A 105 4.58 15.50 5.35
CA ASN A 105 5.57 14.72 4.60
C ASN A 105 4.94 13.55 3.80
N MET A 106 3.94 12.89 4.36
CA MET A 106 3.40 11.64 3.82
C MET A 106 2.25 11.85 2.84
N ALA A 107 1.35 12.77 3.15
CA ALA A 107 0.15 13.06 2.37
C ALA A 107 -0.33 14.50 2.63
N PRO A 108 0.35 15.51 2.07
CA PRO A 108 0.13 16.93 2.39
C PRO A 108 -1.32 17.39 2.15
N GLY A 109 -2.08 16.72 1.28
CA GLY A 109 -3.49 17.00 1.08
C GLY A 109 -4.33 16.93 2.36
N GLN A 110 -3.99 16.04 3.29
CA GLN A 110 -4.68 15.98 4.58
C GLN A 110 -4.30 17.16 5.49
N THR A 111 -3.03 17.55 5.51
CA THR A 111 -2.58 18.74 6.25
C THR A 111 -3.24 20.01 5.71
N LEU A 112 -3.34 20.14 4.38
CA LEU A 112 -4.03 21.27 3.76
C LEU A 112 -5.51 21.32 4.15
N LYS A 113 -6.21 20.20 4.21
CA LYS A 113 -7.60 20.15 4.70
C LYS A 113 -7.75 20.70 6.12
N TRP A 114 -6.86 20.34 7.03
CA TRP A 114 -6.88 20.88 8.39
C TRP A 114 -6.61 22.40 8.39
N VAL A 115 -5.62 22.86 7.64
CA VAL A 115 -5.33 24.30 7.52
C VAL A 115 -6.52 25.06 6.92
N GLU A 116 -7.10 24.56 5.84
CA GLU A 116 -8.26 25.18 5.17
C GLU A 116 -9.51 25.21 6.05
N SER A 117 -9.73 24.16 6.85
CA SER A 117 -10.84 24.12 7.79
C SER A 117 -10.66 25.03 9.00
N GLY A 118 -9.43 25.49 9.26
CA GLY A 118 -9.07 26.24 10.46
C GLY A 118 -9.18 25.46 11.75
N LYS A 119 -9.21 24.11 11.67
CA LYS A 119 -9.34 23.22 12.81
C LYS A 119 -8.18 22.24 12.86
N ASN A 120 -7.66 22.03 14.05
CA ASN A 120 -6.67 20.99 14.32
C ASN A 120 -7.30 19.60 14.40
N PRO A 121 -6.55 18.53 14.26
CA PRO A 121 -7.04 17.15 14.46
C PRO A 121 -7.74 16.93 15.80
N SER A 122 -7.28 17.60 16.89
CA SER A 122 -7.91 17.53 18.22
C SER A 122 -9.27 18.18 18.33
N GLU A 123 -9.64 19.03 17.38
CA GLU A 123 -10.88 19.80 17.40
C GLU A 123 -11.97 19.16 16.52
N GLN A 124 -11.60 18.20 15.70
CA GLN A 124 -12.52 17.52 14.79
C GLN A 124 -12.06 16.12 14.45
N ASN A 125 -12.96 15.15 14.57
CA ASN A 125 -12.70 13.79 14.12
C ASN A 125 -12.40 13.74 12.62
N VAL A 126 -11.48 12.88 12.22
CA VAL A 126 -11.08 12.72 10.82
C VAL A 126 -12.02 11.75 10.12
N GLU A 127 -12.82 12.24 9.17
CA GLU A 127 -13.65 11.38 8.34
C GLU A 127 -12.81 10.44 7.50
N ILE A 128 -13.22 9.17 7.45
CA ILE A 128 -12.52 8.12 6.74
C ILE A 128 -13.43 7.43 5.74
N GLU A 129 -12.84 6.92 4.68
CA GLU A 129 -13.57 6.14 3.71
C GLU A 129 -12.79 4.92 3.22
N GLY A 130 -13.54 3.85 2.99
CA GLY A 130 -13.15 2.69 2.21
C GLY A 130 -14.14 2.54 1.08
N THR A 131 -13.69 2.24 -0.11
CA THR A 131 -14.52 2.36 -1.31
C THR A 131 -15.05 1.05 -1.84
N GLU A 132 -14.46 -0.08 -1.49
CA GLU A 132 -14.89 -1.37 -2.06
C GLU A 132 -14.81 -2.48 -1.03
N PRO A 133 -15.83 -3.37 -0.98
CA PRO A 133 -15.90 -4.45 0.01
C PRO A 133 -14.96 -5.64 -0.28
N TYR A 134 -14.30 -5.67 -1.44
CA TYR A 134 -13.52 -6.82 -1.91
C TYR A 134 -12.02 -6.68 -1.68
N ILE A 135 -11.62 -5.89 -0.71
CA ILE A 135 -10.22 -5.55 -0.56
C ILE A 135 -9.54 -6.55 0.34
N VAL A 136 -8.55 -7.18 -0.21
CA VAL A 136 -7.56 -7.91 0.56
C VAL A 136 -6.61 -6.90 1.16
N GLY A 137 -6.48 -6.89 2.46
CA GLY A 137 -5.63 -5.92 3.15
C GLY A 137 -4.17 -6.10 2.85
N GLY A 138 -3.47 -5.00 2.91
CA GLY A 138 -2.09 -4.89 2.52
C GLY A 138 -1.96 -4.48 1.05
N HIS A 139 -0.75 -4.47 0.54
CA HIS A 139 -0.51 -4.22 -0.87
C HIS A 139 -0.97 -5.42 -1.70
N THR A 140 -1.36 -5.17 -2.95
CA THR A 140 -1.70 -6.25 -3.86
C THR A 140 -0.50 -7.17 -4.05
N ALA A 141 -0.77 -8.46 -4.10
CA ALA A 141 0.24 -9.44 -4.50
C ALA A 141 0.44 -9.50 -6.03
N SER A 142 -0.10 -8.51 -6.77
CA SER A 142 -0.03 -8.43 -8.23
C SER A 142 1.33 -7.97 -8.72
N GLY A 143 1.78 -8.56 -9.80
CA GLY A 143 3.05 -8.27 -10.43
C GLY A 143 3.57 -9.45 -11.24
N TYR A 144 4.87 -9.43 -11.54
CA TYR A 144 5.53 -10.55 -12.19
C TYR A 144 5.39 -11.83 -11.38
N TRP A 145 5.04 -12.93 -12.03
CA TRP A 145 5.25 -14.22 -11.44
C TRP A 145 6.75 -14.41 -11.24
N VAL A 146 7.17 -14.72 -10.02
CA VAL A 146 8.58 -14.95 -9.67
C VAL A 146 8.71 -16.22 -8.85
N ASP A 147 9.84 -16.89 -8.99
CA ASP A 147 10.19 -18.02 -8.15
C ASP A 147 10.76 -17.59 -6.78
N THR A 148 11.30 -18.50 -6.00
CA THR A 148 11.89 -18.22 -4.70
C THR A 148 13.18 -17.40 -4.77
N GLU A 149 13.82 -17.36 -5.93
CA GLU A 149 15.04 -16.62 -6.23
C GLU A 149 14.77 -15.25 -6.86
N ARG A 150 13.48 -14.94 -7.08
CA ARG A 150 12.97 -13.69 -7.69
C ARG A 150 13.22 -13.60 -9.19
N GLU A 151 13.54 -14.70 -9.86
CA GLU A 151 13.54 -14.77 -11.30
C GLU A 151 12.11 -14.88 -11.84
N THR A 152 11.84 -14.18 -12.93
CA THR A 152 10.55 -14.24 -13.62
C THR A 152 10.47 -15.48 -14.51
N THR A 153 9.40 -15.65 -15.27
CA THR A 153 9.32 -16.70 -16.30
C THR A 153 10.26 -16.48 -17.48
N ILE A 154 10.92 -15.33 -17.54
CA ILE A 154 11.95 -15.03 -18.52
C ILE A 154 13.30 -15.16 -17.83
N HIS A 155 14.15 -16.05 -18.39
CA HIS A 155 15.49 -16.28 -17.88
C HIS A 155 16.31 -14.98 -17.89
N GLY A 156 16.99 -14.71 -16.77
CA GLY A 156 17.80 -13.51 -16.56
C GLY A 156 16.99 -12.24 -16.21
N LEU A 157 15.67 -12.30 -16.18
CA LEU A 157 14.83 -11.20 -15.75
C LEU A 157 14.34 -11.42 -14.32
N TYR A 158 14.66 -10.49 -13.43
CA TYR A 158 14.31 -10.55 -12.00
C TYR A 158 13.35 -9.43 -11.64
N ALA A 159 12.46 -9.69 -10.68
CA ALA A 159 11.55 -8.69 -10.16
C ALA A 159 11.51 -8.71 -8.63
N ALA A 160 11.59 -7.54 -8.03
CA ALA A 160 11.58 -7.36 -6.58
C ALA A 160 10.72 -6.15 -6.16
N GLY A 161 10.20 -6.18 -4.94
CA GLY A 161 9.36 -5.10 -4.41
C GLY A 161 7.99 -5.05 -5.07
N ASP A 162 7.49 -3.84 -5.32
CA ASP A 162 6.11 -3.62 -5.78
C ASP A 162 5.79 -4.25 -7.14
N VAL A 163 6.77 -4.51 -7.97
CA VAL A 163 6.56 -5.15 -9.28
C VAL A 163 6.52 -6.68 -9.20
N ALA A 164 7.04 -7.28 -8.12
CA ALA A 164 6.99 -8.72 -7.92
C ALA A 164 5.60 -9.16 -7.44
N GLY A 165 5.05 -10.19 -8.08
CA GLY A 165 3.82 -10.83 -7.65
C GLY A 165 4.05 -11.77 -6.46
N GLY A 166 2.99 -12.03 -5.69
CA GLY A 166 3.05 -12.96 -4.57
C GLY A 166 3.84 -12.49 -3.36
N CYS A 167 4.48 -11.33 -3.41
CA CYS A 167 5.20 -10.78 -2.27
C CYS A 167 4.21 -10.42 -1.15
N PRO A 168 4.30 -11.05 0.03
CA PRO A 168 3.32 -10.83 1.09
C PRO A 168 3.47 -9.46 1.77
N GLN A 169 4.58 -8.76 1.55
CA GLN A 169 4.85 -7.48 2.19
C GLN A 169 5.64 -6.55 1.27
N LYS A 170 4.93 -5.69 0.56
CA LYS A 170 5.46 -4.74 -0.41
C LYS A 170 5.84 -3.36 0.19
N TYR A 171 6.16 -3.29 1.47
CA TYR A 171 6.72 -2.11 2.10
C TYR A 171 8.23 -2.03 1.90
N VAL A 172 8.84 -0.92 2.29
CA VAL A 172 10.29 -0.71 2.15
C VAL A 172 11.10 -1.91 2.65
N THR A 173 10.77 -2.45 3.82
CA THR A 173 11.45 -3.63 4.38
C THR A 173 11.33 -4.85 3.47
N GLY A 174 10.13 -5.15 2.99
CA GLY A 174 9.91 -6.26 2.05
C GLY A 174 10.63 -6.04 0.73
N ALA A 175 10.58 -4.83 0.17
CA ALA A 175 11.26 -4.50 -1.07
C ALA A 175 12.79 -4.62 -0.97
N LEU A 176 13.37 -4.26 0.18
CA LEU A 176 14.80 -4.44 0.43
C LEU A 176 15.19 -5.92 0.52
N VAL A 177 14.41 -6.72 1.26
CA VAL A 177 14.64 -8.18 1.36
C VAL A 177 14.51 -8.86 0.00
N GLU A 178 13.47 -8.53 -0.77
CA GLU A 178 13.28 -9.04 -2.13
C GLU A 178 14.46 -8.66 -3.04
N GLY A 179 14.91 -7.42 -2.95
CA GLY A 179 16.09 -6.95 -3.70
C GLY A 179 17.37 -7.67 -3.31
N GLU A 180 17.57 -7.96 -2.03
CA GLU A 180 18.72 -8.74 -1.55
C GLU A 180 18.69 -10.17 -2.08
N ILE A 181 17.53 -10.85 -2.03
CA ILE A 181 17.36 -12.19 -2.58
C ILE A 181 17.68 -12.20 -4.07
N ALA A 182 17.10 -11.27 -4.84
CA ALA A 182 17.35 -11.16 -6.28
C ALA A 182 18.83 -10.93 -6.58
N ALA A 183 19.48 -10.04 -5.84
CA ALA A 183 20.89 -9.74 -6.02
C ALA A 183 21.79 -10.95 -5.77
N HIS A 184 21.54 -11.72 -4.70
CA HIS A 184 22.29 -12.95 -4.41
C HIS A 184 22.08 -13.97 -5.51
N SER A 185 20.86 -14.19 -5.97
CA SER A 185 20.54 -15.13 -7.04
C SER A 185 21.22 -14.76 -8.35
N ILE A 186 21.20 -13.47 -8.71
CA ILE A 186 21.89 -12.96 -9.91
C ILE A 186 23.40 -13.23 -9.81
N VAL A 187 24.04 -12.89 -8.69
CA VAL A 187 25.49 -13.11 -8.50
C VAL A 187 25.84 -14.59 -8.58
N GLN A 188 25.02 -15.45 -7.97
CA GLN A 188 25.24 -16.89 -8.04
C GLN A 188 25.18 -17.39 -9.50
N LYS A 189 24.13 -17.04 -10.23
CA LYS A 189 23.97 -17.46 -11.63
C LYS A 189 25.07 -16.93 -12.54
N LEU A 190 25.49 -15.68 -12.39
CA LEU A 190 26.61 -15.13 -13.16
C LEU A 190 27.94 -15.85 -12.91
N ASN A 191 28.08 -16.48 -11.74
CA ASN A 191 29.28 -17.30 -11.45
C ASN A 191 29.17 -18.72 -11.99
N GLU A 192 27.98 -19.24 -12.16
CA GLU A 192 27.70 -20.60 -12.64
C GLU A 192 27.56 -20.67 -14.16
N GLU A 193 26.99 -19.64 -14.76
CA GLU A 193 26.75 -19.52 -16.19
C GLU A 193 27.71 -18.50 -16.80
N PRO A 194 28.67 -18.95 -17.65
CA PRO A 194 29.53 -18.01 -18.34
C PRO A 194 28.69 -17.06 -19.22
N ALA A 195 29.08 -15.80 -19.25
CA ALA A 195 28.39 -14.80 -20.07
C ALA A 195 28.29 -15.32 -21.53
N PRO A 196 27.12 -15.12 -22.20
CA PRO A 196 26.99 -15.51 -23.60
C PRO A 196 28.09 -14.84 -24.42
N ASP A 197 28.68 -15.59 -25.33
CA ASP A 197 29.71 -15.06 -26.21
C ASP A 197 29.12 -13.93 -27.07
N PRO A 198 29.60 -12.68 -26.90
CA PRO A 198 29.07 -11.54 -27.66
C PRO A 198 29.36 -11.64 -29.17
N THR A 199 30.13 -12.66 -29.59
CA THR A 199 30.43 -12.94 -31.00
C THR A 199 29.59 -14.06 -31.58
N ALA A 200 28.76 -14.75 -30.78
CA ALA A 200 27.76 -15.68 -31.28
C ALA A 200 26.70 -14.88 -32.05
N SER A 201 26.77 -14.85 -33.35
CA SER A 201 25.77 -14.27 -34.21
C SER A 201 24.45 -15.05 -34.04
N ASP A 202 23.32 -14.35 -33.88
CA ASP A 202 21.98 -14.89 -34.03
C ASP A 202 21.82 -15.41 -35.47
N GLU A 203 22.41 -16.59 -35.76
CA GLU A 203 22.08 -17.36 -36.96
C GLU A 203 21.04 -18.42 -36.55
N GLU A 204 19.76 -18.00 -36.55
CA GLU A 204 18.63 -18.84 -36.94
C GLU A 204 17.44 -17.97 -37.40
#